data_9266c916efb221c21d4583272f419475
#
_entry.id   9266c916efb221c21d4583272f419475
#
_cell.length_a   1.000
_cell.length_b   1.000
_cell.length_c   1.000
_cell.angle_alpha   90.00
_cell.angle_beta   90.00
_cell.angle_gamma   90.00
#
_symmetry.space_group_name_H-M   'P 1'
#
loop_
_entity.id
_entity.type
_entity.pdbx_description
1 polymer ?
#
loop_
_entity_poly.entity_id
_entity_poly.type
_entity_poly.pdbx_seq_one_letter_code
_entity_poly.pdbx_strand_id
1 'polypeptide(L)'
;MVLEPGTDIPEESRADVADGLQKYTHKFFSLIRQTNFDLAMGEFLMDLCVGTGVMLVQAGDDLEPIRFQSIPQFLVALEEGPNGNVENVYRRVRVAAENINRIWEDAELPEVLRRVVEDEPHKPIDLQESTIRNGDGSFGYYICYKGEQDRSDDAMLVYRELKSSPWIVSRFQKIAGEIYGRGPVVACLADILTLNKAVELLLKNASLGISGMYTAVDDGVLNPQTIRVAPGAIIPVARNAGPSGPSLMPLPRAGDLQLSQIVLQDLRMNIKRTLLDDSLPPDNMSARSATEIVERMRELATNLGSAFGRLISETMVPLVRRSMSIMDDAGLITLPLKINGLEVKVVPVSPLAQAQNMTEVQDVLQWIGISSQLGPVGQAMINYAAVSDFVADKLGVPLEVRTTQEERAEIEEQAMQFIQQQQAGMPMQPPAAPPPEGVV
;
A
#
# COMPACT_ATOMS: atom_id res chain seq x y z
N MET A 1 0.04 -11.24 6.08
CA MET A 1 1.43 -11.05 6.54
C MET A 1 1.73 -12.14 7.53
N VAL A 2 2.88 -12.78 7.44
CA VAL A 2 3.34 -13.84 8.36
C VAL A 2 4.76 -13.47 8.80
N LEU A 3 5.08 -13.79 10.06
CA LEU A 3 6.44 -13.70 10.59
C LEU A 3 7.11 -15.05 10.34
N GLU A 4 8.24 -15.04 9.64
CA GLU A 4 9.02 -16.23 9.36
C GLU A 4 10.41 -16.15 10.02
N PRO A 5 10.98 -17.30 10.41
CA PRO A 5 12.34 -17.34 10.92
C PRO A 5 13.32 -16.90 9.82
N GLY A 6 14.30 -16.07 10.21
CA GLY A 6 15.38 -15.66 9.31
C GLY A 6 16.24 -16.84 8.82
N THR A 7 17.05 -16.59 7.79
CA THR A 7 17.94 -17.59 7.19
C THR A 7 19.04 -18.08 8.13
N ASP A 8 19.32 -17.30 9.20
CA ASP A 8 20.42 -17.56 10.13
C ASP A 8 20.08 -18.53 11.27
N ILE A 9 18.82 -19.00 11.31
CA ILE A 9 18.36 -19.96 12.34
C ILE A 9 18.72 -21.37 11.89
N PRO A 10 19.36 -22.19 12.78
CA PRO A 10 19.67 -23.58 12.50
C PRO A 10 18.40 -24.36 12.11
N GLU A 11 18.50 -25.27 11.15
CA GLU A 11 17.36 -26.04 10.64
C GLU A 11 16.63 -26.83 11.72
N GLU A 12 17.37 -27.34 12.72
CA GLU A 12 16.82 -28.13 13.83
C GLU A 12 15.83 -27.35 14.72
N SER A 13 16.06 -26.03 14.91
CA SER A 13 15.19 -25.16 15.73
C SER A 13 14.23 -24.32 14.93
N ARG A 14 14.30 -24.39 13.60
CA ARG A 14 13.54 -23.54 12.69
C ARG A 14 12.04 -23.82 12.76
N ALA A 15 11.64 -25.07 12.94
CA ALA A 15 10.23 -25.46 13.06
C ALA A 15 9.59 -24.92 14.34
N ASP A 16 10.27 -25.06 15.49
CA ASP A 16 9.76 -24.57 16.78
C ASP A 16 9.65 -23.06 16.82
N VAL A 17 10.64 -22.36 16.22
CA VAL A 17 10.62 -20.90 16.09
C VAL A 17 9.49 -20.44 15.16
N ALA A 18 9.27 -21.16 14.05
CA ALA A 18 8.19 -20.83 13.12
C ALA A 18 6.80 -21.00 13.75
N ASP A 19 6.56 -22.05 14.53
CA ASP A 19 5.31 -22.26 15.27
C ASP A 19 5.08 -21.15 16.32
N GLY A 20 6.13 -20.78 17.04
CA GLY A 20 6.10 -19.64 17.95
C GLY A 20 5.73 -18.34 17.24
N LEU A 21 6.38 -18.03 16.12
CA LEU A 21 6.12 -16.82 15.33
C LEU A 21 4.71 -16.79 14.71
N GLN A 22 4.15 -17.94 14.36
CA GLN A 22 2.77 -18.02 13.87
C GLN A 22 1.77 -17.67 14.97
N LYS A 23 1.96 -18.19 16.20
CA LYS A 23 1.13 -17.83 17.36
C LYS A 23 1.22 -16.33 17.67
N TYR A 24 2.42 -15.75 17.59
CA TYR A 24 2.62 -14.30 17.73
C TYR A 24 1.92 -13.51 16.62
N THR A 25 1.99 -13.98 15.38
CA THR A 25 1.29 -13.35 14.25
C THR A 25 -0.22 -13.30 14.48
N HIS A 26 -0.82 -14.40 14.93
CA HIS A 26 -2.25 -14.44 15.26
C HIS A 26 -2.61 -13.48 16.40
N LYS A 27 -1.82 -13.46 17.47
CA LYS A 27 -2.03 -12.56 18.60
C LYS A 27 -1.89 -11.10 18.18
N PHE A 28 -0.87 -10.79 17.39
CA PHE A 28 -0.63 -9.47 16.82
C PHE A 28 -1.84 -8.98 16.01
N PHE A 29 -2.34 -9.76 15.06
CA PHE A 29 -3.52 -9.37 14.29
C PHE A 29 -4.79 -9.25 15.11
N SER A 30 -4.95 -10.09 16.12
CA SER A 30 -6.10 -10.00 17.02
C SER A 30 -6.09 -8.68 17.80
N LEU A 31 -4.94 -8.23 18.26
CA LEU A 31 -4.77 -6.96 18.96
C LEU A 31 -4.94 -5.76 18.02
N ILE A 32 -4.34 -5.78 16.83
CA ILE A 32 -4.48 -4.67 15.85
C ILE A 32 -5.94 -4.46 15.44
N ARG A 33 -6.73 -5.54 15.25
CA ARG A 33 -8.16 -5.43 14.92
C ARG A 33 -9.01 -4.77 15.99
N GLN A 34 -8.52 -4.67 17.23
CA GLN A 34 -9.20 -3.99 18.33
C GLN A 34 -8.84 -2.51 18.42
N THR A 35 -7.88 -2.06 17.61
CA THR A 35 -7.42 -0.68 17.57
C THR A 35 -8.06 0.11 16.43
N ASN A 36 -7.74 1.40 16.36
CA ASN A 36 -8.17 2.30 15.27
C ASN A 36 -7.35 2.18 13.99
N PHE A 37 -6.63 1.07 13.80
CA PHE A 37 -5.69 0.85 12.70
C PHE A 37 -6.32 1.06 11.32
N ASP A 38 -7.49 0.47 11.06
CA ASP A 38 -8.13 0.51 9.74
C ASP A 38 -8.49 1.94 9.32
N LEU A 39 -8.94 2.76 10.27
CA LEU A 39 -9.26 4.17 10.02
C LEU A 39 -8.00 4.97 9.71
N ALA A 40 -6.98 4.86 10.55
CA ALA A 40 -5.71 5.57 10.36
C ALA A 40 -4.99 5.12 9.08
N MET A 41 -5.05 3.84 8.73
CA MET A 41 -4.48 3.31 7.49
C MET A 41 -5.23 3.85 6.26
N GLY A 42 -6.55 3.96 6.31
CA GLY A 42 -7.35 4.58 5.24
C GLY A 42 -6.91 6.02 4.95
N GLU A 43 -6.76 6.84 5.99
CA GLU A 43 -6.26 8.21 5.87
C GLU A 43 -4.82 8.27 5.35
N PHE A 44 -3.94 7.42 5.87
CA PHE A 44 -2.55 7.30 5.43
C PHE A 44 -2.43 6.96 3.95
N LEU A 45 -3.25 6.04 3.45
CA LEU A 45 -3.26 5.64 2.04
C LEU A 45 -3.72 6.77 1.12
N MET A 46 -4.60 7.66 1.58
CA MET A 46 -5.02 8.84 0.80
C MET A 46 -3.85 9.80 0.58
N ASP A 47 -3.06 10.09 1.62
CA ASP A 47 -1.86 10.93 1.50
C ASP A 47 -0.78 10.24 0.64
N LEU A 48 -0.66 8.92 0.74
CA LEU A 48 0.28 8.14 -0.06
C LEU A 48 -0.04 8.21 -1.57
N CYS A 49 -1.32 8.30 -1.95
CA CYS A 49 -1.71 8.53 -3.35
C CYS A 49 -1.18 9.86 -3.91
N VAL A 50 -0.98 10.86 -3.06
CA VAL A 50 -0.34 12.13 -3.43
C VAL A 50 1.18 11.98 -3.49
N GLY A 51 1.77 11.22 -2.54
CA GLY A 51 3.21 10.96 -2.59
C GLY A 51 3.81 10.35 -1.34
N THR A 52 3.55 10.92 -0.19
CA THR A 52 4.14 10.47 1.09
C THR A 52 3.04 10.35 2.13
N GLY A 53 2.86 9.15 2.65
CA GLY A 53 2.04 8.88 3.81
C GLY A 53 2.88 8.94 5.08
N VAL A 54 2.35 9.55 6.13
CA VAL A 54 2.99 9.66 7.44
C VAL A 54 2.02 9.20 8.52
N MET A 55 2.44 8.25 9.35
CA MET A 55 1.66 7.72 10.45
C MET A 55 2.49 7.73 11.72
N LEU A 56 1.90 8.20 12.81
CA LEU A 56 2.46 8.13 14.15
C LEU A 56 1.87 6.92 14.88
N VAL A 57 2.74 6.07 15.45
CA VAL A 57 2.35 4.85 16.17
C VAL A 57 2.87 4.96 17.61
N GLN A 58 1.95 5.09 18.54
CA GLN A 58 2.23 5.30 19.97
C GLN A 58 1.64 4.19 20.82
N ALA A 59 2.19 4.01 22.03
CA ALA A 59 1.54 3.22 23.05
C ALA A 59 0.22 3.90 23.42
N GLY A 60 -0.81 3.13 23.59
CA GLY A 60 -2.14 3.57 24.00
C GLY A 60 -2.45 3.19 25.44
N ASP A 61 -3.72 3.02 25.73
CA ASP A 61 -4.25 2.68 27.04
C ASP A 61 -4.49 1.15 27.16
N ASP A 62 -4.90 0.68 28.34
CA ASP A 62 -5.21 -0.76 28.59
C ASP A 62 -6.30 -1.32 27.66
N LEU A 63 -7.20 -0.48 27.14
CA LEU A 63 -8.27 -0.87 26.22
C LEU A 63 -7.79 -0.88 24.76
N GLU A 64 -6.93 0.07 24.40
CA GLU A 64 -6.34 0.21 23.08
C GLU A 64 -4.82 0.28 23.23
N PRO A 65 -4.12 -0.84 23.26
CA PRO A 65 -2.69 -0.87 23.59
C PRO A 65 -1.79 -0.18 22.59
N ILE A 66 -2.27 0.02 21.37
CA ILE A 66 -1.57 0.75 20.32
C ILE A 66 -2.53 1.76 19.71
N ARG A 67 -2.08 2.99 19.57
CA ARG A 67 -2.81 4.06 18.91
C ARG A 67 -2.11 4.46 17.61
N PHE A 68 -2.88 4.51 16.52
CA PHE A 68 -2.43 4.91 15.21
C PHE A 68 -3.00 6.28 14.87
N GLN A 69 -2.17 7.17 14.34
CA GLN A 69 -2.61 8.49 13.91
C GLN A 69 -1.99 8.82 12.56
N SER A 70 -2.80 9.00 11.52
CA SER A 70 -2.35 9.54 10.25
C SER A 70 -2.08 11.03 10.40
N ILE A 71 -0.94 11.49 9.90
CA ILE A 71 -0.51 12.88 10.00
C ILE A 71 -0.36 13.45 8.59
N PRO A 72 -1.06 14.53 8.26
CA PRO A 72 -0.95 15.16 6.95
C PRO A 72 0.49 15.56 6.63
N GLN A 73 0.95 15.24 5.43
CA GLN A 73 2.33 15.48 4.98
C GLN A 73 2.77 16.95 5.16
N PHE A 74 1.87 17.91 4.99
CA PHE A 74 2.21 19.34 5.10
C PHE A 74 2.52 19.82 6.53
N LEU A 75 2.21 19.02 7.54
CA LEU A 75 2.55 19.29 8.94
C LEU A 75 3.90 18.70 9.37
N VAL A 76 4.56 17.95 8.50
CA VAL A 76 5.76 17.17 8.84
C VAL A 76 6.93 17.58 7.95
N ALA A 77 8.09 17.77 8.55
CA ALA A 77 9.36 17.90 7.86
C ALA A 77 10.18 16.61 8.07
N LEU A 78 10.72 16.09 6.99
CA LEU A 78 11.45 14.82 6.95
C LEU A 78 12.92 15.07 6.65
N GLU A 79 13.78 14.28 7.23
CA GLU A 79 15.22 14.28 6.95
C GLU A 79 15.69 12.86 6.68
N GLU A 80 16.47 12.70 5.61
CA GLU A 80 17.05 11.42 5.21
C GLU A 80 18.39 11.18 5.85
N GLY A 81 18.61 9.95 6.29
CA GLY A 81 19.91 9.47 6.68
C GLY A 81 20.78 9.07 5.47
N PRO A 82 22.02 8.63 5.74
CA PRO A 82 23.01 8.29 4.70
C PRO A 82 22.54 7.24 3.70
N ASN A 83 21.66 6.35 4.12
CA ASN A 83 21.14 5.25 3.30
C ASN A 83 19.87 5.60 2.52
N GLY A 84 19.45 6.88 2.55
CA GLY A 84 18.24 7.34 1.86
C GLY A 84 16.93 6.92 2.52
N ASN A 85 16.97 6.37 3.73
CA ASN A 85 15.80 6.13 4.58
C ASN A 85 15.47 7.40 5.37
N VAL A 86 14.20 7.62 5.68
CA VAL A 86 13.82 8.71 6.58
C VAL A 86 14.24 8.34 8.00
N GLU A 87 15.13 9.14 8.59
CA GLU A 87 15.66 8.92 9.94
C GLU A 87 15.10 9.90 10.94
N ASN A 88 15.01 11.19 10.58
CA ASN A 88 14.50 12.21 11.47
C ASN A 88 13.18 12.78 10.97
N VAL A 89 12.28 13.00 11.92
CA VAL A 89 10.93 13.50 11.64
C VAL A 89 10.63 14.66 12.59
N TYR A 90 10.17 15.77 12.03
CA TYR A 90 9.81 16.97 12.77
C TYR A 90 8.37 17.34 12.44
N ARG A 91 7.56 17.59 13.46
CA ARG A 91 6.17 17.98 13.32
C ARG A 91 5.87 19.22 14.16
N ARG A 92 5.08 20.12 13.60
CA ARG A 92 4.48 21.21 14.34
C ARG A 92 3.08 20.79 14.83
N VAL A 93 2.88 20.84 16.12
CA VAL A 93 1.62 20.45 16.78
C VAL A 93 1.03 21.69 17.47
N ARG A 94 -0.24 21.92 17.26
CA ARG A 94 -0.98 22.99 17.97
C ARG A 94 -2.00 22.33 18.90
N VAL A 95 -1.86 22.58 20.19
CA VAL A 95 -2.66 21.96 21.25
C VAL A 95 -3.16 23.03 22.21
N ALA A 96 -4.39 22.91 22.73
CA ALA A 96 -4.84 23.77 23.82
C ALA A 96 -4.01 23.50 25.07
N ALA A 97 -3.68 24.56 25.83
CA ALA A 97 -2.79 24.50 26.97
C ALA A 97 -3.19 23.40 27.99
N GLU A 98 -4.47 23.27 28.31
CA GLU A 98 -5.03 22.25 29.23
C GLU A 98 -4.77 20.80 28.77
N ASN A 99 -4.63 20.58 27.47
CA ASN A 99 -4.49 19.23 26.90
C ASN A 99 -3.04 18.77 26.82
N ILE A 100 -2.06 19.61 27.11
CA ILE A 100 -0.63 19.23 27.03
C ILE A 100 -0.35 18.05 27.95
N ASN A 101 -0.68 18.13 29.23
CA ASN A 101 -0.47 17.06 30.20
C ASN A 101 -1.38 15.85 29.98
N ARG A 102 -2.50 16.02 29.27
CA ARG A 102 -3.38 14.91 28.93
C ARG A 102 -2.80 14.07 27.78
N ILE A 103 -2.11 14.71 26.83
CA ILE A 103 -1.48 14.04 25.68
C ILE A 103 -0.11 13.46 26.07
N TRP A 104 0.63 14.21 26.88
CA TRP A 104 1.95 13.83 27.39
C TRP A 104 1.93 13.93 28.92
N GLU A 105 1.67 12.80 29.57
CA GLU A 105 1.56 12.72 31.04
C GLU A 105 2.89 13.06 31.74
N ASP A 106 4.00 12.80 31.05
CA ASP A 106 5.37 13.06 31.50
C ASP A 106 5.89 14.46 31.13
N ALA A 107 5.02 15.37 30.65
CA ALA A 107 5.45 16.71 30.26
C ALA A 107 5.82 17.58 31.48
N GLU A 108 7.06 18.08 31.47
CA GLU A 108 7.53 19.08 32.45
C GLU A 108 7.25 20.48 31.91
N LEU A 109 6.19 21.12 32.45
CA LEU A 109 5.79 22.45 32.01
C LEU A 109 6.67 23.53 32.71
N PRO A 110 7.31 24.42 31.90
CA PRO A 110 7.96 25.60 32.44
C PRO A 110 6.94 26.54 33.10
N GLU A 111 7.40 27.44 34.00
CA GLU A 111 6.52 28.30 34.76
C GLU A 111 5.61 29.17 33.88
N VAL A 112 6.13 29.63 32.74
CA VAL A 112 5.37 30.40 31.75
C VAL A 112 4.16 29.61 31.23
N LEU A 113 4.34 28.35 30.86
CA LEU A 113 3.24 27.51 30.39
C LEU A 113 2.27 27.11 31.51
N ARG A 114 2.76 26.90 32.73
CA ARG A 114 1.88 26.61 33.88
C ARG A 114 0.90 27.73 34.10
N ARG A 115 1.36 29.00 34.07
CA ARG A 115 0.49 30.17 34.15
C ARG A 115 -0.52 30.21 32.99
N VAL A 116 -0.11 29.92 31.79
CA VAL A 116 -1.04 29.89 30.65
C VAL A 116 -2.10 28.79 30.81
N VAL A 117 -1.75 27.61 31.34
CA VAL A 117 -2.71 26.53 31.63
C VAL A 117 -3.72 26.96 32.70
N GLU A 118 -3.30 27.75 33.70
CA GLU A 118 -4.16 28.24 34.79
C GLU A 118 -5.06 29.43 34.35
N ASP A 119 -4.48 30.40 33.63
CA ASP A 119 -5.15 31.63 33.24
C ASP A 119 -5.97 31.51 31.96
N GLU A 120 -5.44 30.77 30.96
CA GLU A 120 -6.00 30.67 29.63
C GLU A 120 -5.98 29.18 29.11
N PRO A 121 -6.73 28.25 29.74
CA PRO A 121 -6.62 26.79 29.45
C PRO A 121 -6.90 26.42 28.00
N HIS A 122 -7.72 27.21 27.31
CA HIS A 122 -8.08 26.95 25.90
C HIS A 122 -7.15 27.63 24.89
N LYS A 123 -6.12 28.38 25.37
CA LYS A 123 -5.15 29.02 24.46
C LYS A 123 -4.40 27.98 23.65
N PRO A 124 -4.38 28.12 22.30
CA PRO A 124 -3.61 27.21 21.46
C PRO A 124 -2.11 27.49 21.61
N ILE A 125 -1.35 26.45 21.96
CA ILE A 125 0.11 26.48 22.09
C ILE A 125 0.70 25.74 20.92
N ASP A 126 1.69 26.35 20.27
CA ASP A 126 2.47 25.72 19.21
C ASP A 126 3.65 24.97 19.83
N LEU A 127 3.69 23.65 19.62
CA LEU A 127 4.76 22.78 20.09
C LEU A 127 5.48 22.17 18.88
N GLN A 128 6.76 21.88 19.06
CA GLN A 128 7.56 21.13 18.08
C GLN A 128 7.78 19.72 18.60
N GLU A 129 7.24 18.75 17.90
CA GLU A 129 7.48 17.34 18.08
C GLU A 129 8.63 16.93 17.17
N SER A 130 9.66 16.29 17.70
CA SER A 130 10.86 15.90 16.96
C SER A 130 11.25 14.49 17.33
N THR A 131 11.60 13.69 16.35
CA THR A 131 12.19 12.38 16.56
C THR A 131 13.50 12.34 15.81
N ILE A 132 14.60 12.08 16.51
CA ILE A 132 15.95 12.12 15.98
C ILE A 132 16.62 10.77 16.25
N ARG A 133 17.25 10.21 15.24
CA ARG A 133 18.01 8.97 15.37
C ARG A 133 19.34 9.23 16.07
N ASN A 134 19.61 8.47 17.12
CA ASN A 134 20.88 8.50 17.85
C ASN A 134 21.93 7.64 17.17
N GLY A 135 23.21 7.87 17.54
CA GLY A 135 24.35 7.13 16.97
C GLY A 135 24.38 5.63 17.33
N ASP A 136 23.69 5.21 18.37
CA ASP A 136 23.53 3.82 18.81
C ASP A 136 22.38 3.08 18.10
N GLY A 137 21.61 3.79 17.25
CA GLY A 137 20.47 3.27 16.52
C GLY A 137 19.13 3.40 17.25
N SER A 138 19.11 3.92 18.50
CA SER A 138 17.89 4.33 19.21
C SER A 138 17.34 5.63 18.64
N PHE A 139 16.15 6.04 19.09
CA PHE A 139 15.48 7.27 18.68
C PHE A 139 15.18 8.13 19.89
N GLY A 140 15.65 9.37 19.87
CA GLY A 140 15.24 10.40 20.85
C GLY A 140 13.93 11.05 20.39
N TYR A 141 12.90 10.99 21.22
CA TYR A 141 11.61 11.66 21.00
C TYR A 141 11.53 12.88 21.90
N TYR A 142 11.28 14.03 21.30
CA TYR A 142 11.30 15.32 21.96
C TYR A 142 10.03 16.10 21.70
N ILE A 143 9.46 16.71 22.74
CA ILE A 143 8.45 17.77 22.62
C ILE A 143 9.06 19.04 23.14
N CYS A 144 9.13 20.07 22.30
CA CYS A 144 9.73 21.36 22.64
C CYS A 144 8.68 22.46 22.49
N TYR A 145 8.68 23.36 23.47
CA TYR A 145 7.97 24.63 23.41
C TYR A 145 8.93 25.73 22.94
N LYS A 146 8.49 26.55 22.02
CA LYS A 146 9.19 27.78 21.63
C LYS A 146 8.49 28.98 22.24
N GLY A 147 9.20 29.77 23.03
CA GLY A 147 8.70 31.02 23.57
C GLY A 147 8.24 31.97 22.47
N GLU A 148 7.09 32.62 22.66
CA GLU A 148 6.52 33.53 21.67
C GLU A 148 7.35 34.81 21.44
N GLN A 149 8.03 35.31 22.49
CA GLN A 149 8.72 36.59 22.45
C GLN A 149 10.23 36.50 22.76
N ASP A 150 10.63 35.56 23.59
CA ASP A 150 12.02 35.41 24.02
C ASP A 150 12.44 33.93 23.93
N ARG A 151 13.63 33.68 23.37
CA ARG A 151 14.23 32.31 23.30
C ARG A 151 14.62 31.80 24.70
N SER A 152 14.66 32.62 25.70
CA SER A 152 14.86 32.21 27.11
C SER A 152 13.71 31.34 27.62
N ASP A 153 12.52 31.43 27.01
CA ASP A 153 11.34 30.65 27.35
C ASP A 153 11.27 29.31 26.56
N ASP A 154 12.21 29.05 25.66
CA ASP A 154 12.31 27.79 24.96
C ASP A 154 12.56 26.67 25.97
N ALA A 155 11.72 25.64 25.98
CA ALA A 155 11.82 24.54 26.92
C ALA A 155 11.54 23.19 26.25
N MET A 156 12.29 22.19 26.67
CA MET A 156 11.99 20.81 26.37
C MET A 156 10.97 20.30 27.39
N LEU A 157 9.79 19.90 26.93
CA LEU A 157 8.69 19.44 27.78
C LEU A 157 8.75 17.92 28.01
N VAL A 158 9.16 17.16 27.00
CA VAL A 158 9.22 15.69 27.02
C VAL A 158 10.48 15.22 26.36
N TYR A 159 11.12 14.25 26.96
CA TYR A 159 12.19 13.45 26.37
C TYR A 159 11.95 11.97 26.64
N ARG A 160 11.94 11.17 25.58
CA ARG A 160 11.85 9.70 25.66
C ARG A 160 12.87 9.06 24.74
N GLU A 161 13.51 8.02 25.19
CA GLU A 161 14.33 7.17 24.35
C GLU A 161 13.52 5.96 23.88
N LEU A 162 13.47 5.75 22.57
CA LEU A 162 12.69 4.72 21.94
C LEU A 162 13.59 3.74 21.20
N LYS A 163 13.33 2.43 21.32
CA LYS A 163 14.05 1.37 20.59
C LYS A 163 13.76 1.38 19.09
N SER A 164 12.61 1.96 18.69
CA SER A 164 12.16 2.03 17.30
C SER A 164 11.50 3.37 17.03
N SER A 165 11.59 3.86 15.78
CA SER A 165 10.91 5.10 15.38
C SER A 165 9.40 4.97 15.60
N PRO A 166 8.76 5.97 16.23
CA PRO A 166 7.30 6.02 16.35
C PRO A 166 6.63 6.42 15.02
N TRP A 167 7.40 6.83 14.03
CA TRP A 167 6.92 7.30 12.74
C TRP A 167 7.05 6.22 11.68
N ILE A 168 5.98 6.01 10.96
CA ILE A 168 5.95 5.23 9.73
C ILE A 168 5.80 6.21 8.59
N VAL A 169 6.86 6.35 7.80
CA VAL A 169 6.90 7.25 6.64
C VAL A 169 7.09 6.41 5.39
N SER A 170 6.11 6.45 4.51
CA SER A 170 6.15 5.71 3.26
C SER A 170 6.04 6.64 2.07
N ARG A 171 6.83 6.35 1.05
CA ARG A 171 6.89 7.09 -0.20
C ARG A 171 6.44 6.17 -1.33
N PHE A 172 5.44 6.59 -2.11
CA PHE A 172 4.94 5.76 -3.22
C PHE A 172 6.03 5.55 -4.27
N GLN A 173 6.61 6.63 -4.79
CA GLN A 173 7.80 6.60 -5.63
C GLN A 173 8.79 7.65 -5.13
N LYS A 174 10.07 7.30 -5.08
CA LYS A 174 11.15 8.22 -4.72
C LYS A 174 12.01 8.52 -5.94
N ILE A 175 12.27 9.80 -6.14
CA ILE A 175 13.25 10.27 -7.14
C ILE A 175 14.55 10.58 -6.40
N ALA A 176 15.68 10.25 -7.02
CA ALA A 176 16.98 10.55 -6.44
C ALA A 176 17.14 12.05 -6.18
N GLY A 177 17.54 12.41 -4.96
CA GLY A 177 17.69 13.80 -4.53
C GLY A 177 16.41 14.44 -3.95
N GLU A 178 15.27 13.76 -4.00
CA GLU A 178 14.04 14.22 -3.33
C GLU A 178 13.81 13.42 -2.04
N ILE A 179 13.41 14.10 -0.98
CA ILE A 179 13.12 13.48 0.33
C ILE A 179 11.70 12.91 0.32
N TYR A 180 10.75 13.69 -0.20
CA TYR A 180 9.34 13.29 -0.29
C TYR A 180 9.09 12.44 -1.52
N GLY A 181 8.11 11.54 -1.42
CA GLY A 181 7.68 10.70 -2.53
C GLY A 181 6.77 11.43 -3.51
N ARG A 182 6.67 10.90 -4.72
CA ARG A 182 5.67 11.30 -5.71
C ARG A 182 4.64 10.19 -5.89
N GLY A 183 3.37 10.53 -5.74
CA GLY A 183 2.27 9.61 -5.92
C GLY A 183 1.73 9.59 -7.35
N PRO A 184 0.87 8.61 -7.69
CA PRO A 184 0.27 8.51 -9.00
C PRO A 184 -0.62 9.70 -9.34
N VAL A 185 -1.24 10.35 -8.33
CA VAL A 185 -2.04 11.57 -8.53
C VAL A 185 -1.19 12.72 -9.03
N VAL A 186 0.04 12.88 -8.50
CA VAL A 186 0.97 13.93 -8.97
C VAL A 186 1.44 13.65 -10.40
N ALA A 187 1.62 12.38 -10.76
CA ALA A 187 2.03 12.01 -12.12
C ALA A 187 0.97 12.37 -13.17
N CYS A 188 -0.33 12.26 -12.86
CA CYS A 188 -1.41 12.62 -13.77
C CYS A 188 -2.04 13.98 -13.49
N LEU A 189 -1.43 14.82 -12.63
CA LEU A 189 -1.99 16.12 -12.24
C LEU A 189 -2.25 17.03 -13.43
N ALA A 190 -1.35 17.08 -14.41
CA ALA A 190 -1.51 17.88 -15.61
C ALA A 190 -2.74 17.45 -16.43
N ASP A 191 -2.97 16.15 -16.58
CA ASP A 191 -4.12 15.60 -17.29
C ASP A 191 -5.42 15.88 -16.52
N ILE A 192 -5.40 15.78 -15.18
CA ILE A 192 -6.54 16.12 -14.32
C ILE A 192 -6.91 17.60 -14.48
N LEU A 193 -5.94 18.50 -14.42
CA LEU A 193 -6.18 19.95 -14.59
C LEU A 193 -6.72 20.26 -15.97
N THR A 194 -6.18 19.62 -17.01
CA THR A 194 -6.65 19.77 -18.40
C THR A 194 -8.07 19.25 -18.55
N LEU A 195 -8.37 18.06 -17.98
CA LEU A 195 -9.72 17.49 -17.99
C LEU A 195 -10.72 18.40 -17.29
N ASN A 196 -10.41 18.92 -16.11
CA ASN A 196 -11.27 19.83 -15.37
C ASN A 196 -11.54 21.10 -16.17
N LYS A 197 -10.52 21.66 -16.80
CA LYS A 197 -10.68 22.85 -17.64
C LYS A 197 -11.52 22.59 -18.89
N ALA A 198 -11.32 21.46 -19.54
CA ALA A 198 -12.10 21.05 -20.70
C ALA A 198 -13.58 20.83 -20.33
N VAL A 199 -13.86 20.19 -19.19
CA VAL A 199 -15.23 20.00 -18.68
C VAL A 199 -15.87 21.35 -18.33
N GLU A 200 -15.15 22.27 -17.69
CA GLU A 200 -15.63 23.64 -17.40
C GLU A 200 -16.03 24.36 -18.68
N LEU A 201 -15.17 24.32 -19.69
CA LEU A 201 -15.45 24.97 -20.99
C LEU A 201 -16.62 24.31 -21.72
N LEU A 202 -16.74 22.99 -21.67
CA LEU A 202 -17.87 22.23 -22.23
C LEU A 202 -19.19 22.60 -21.54
N LEU A 203 -19.21 22.71 -20.22
CA LEU A 203 -20.40 23.13 -19.47
C LEU A 203 -20.77 24.57 -19.77
N LYS A 204 -19.80 25.47 -19.88
CA LYS A 204 -20.05 26.86 -20.31
C LYS A 204 -20.63 26.90 -21.71
N ASN A 205 -20.07 26.16 -22.68
CA ASN A 205 -20.58 26.06 -24.03
C ASN A 205 -21.99 25.48 -24.11
N ALA A 206 -22.23 24.42 -23.33
CA ALA A 206 -23.57 23.82 -23.19
C ALA A 206 -24.59 24.82 -22.61
N SER A 207 -24.22 25.58 -21.58
CA SER A 207 -25.04 26.61 -20.97
C SER A 207 -25.40 27.70 -21.98
N LEU A 208 -24.40 28.19 -22.75
CA LEU A 208 -24.63 29.17 -23.83
C LEU A 208 -25.49 28.57 -24.94
N GLY A 209 -25.32 27.30 -25.27
CA GLY A 209 -26.15 26.59 -26.23
C GLY A 209 -27.60 26.44 -25.83
N ILE A 210 -27.87 26.25 -24.52
CA ILE A 210 -29.24 26.16 -23.96
C ILE A 210 -29.87 27.56 -23.87
N SER A 211 -29.12 28.56 -23.42
CA SER A 211 -29.61 29.94 -23.31
C SER A 211 -29.86 30.59 -24.65
N GLY A 212 -29.14 30.14 -25.71
CA GLY A 212 -29.12 30.75 -27.01
C GLY A 212 -28.45 32.14 -27.01
N MET A 213 -27.49 32.32 -27.86
CA MET A 213 -27.01 33.67 -28.19
C MET A 213 -27.55 34.08 -29.55
N TYR A 214 -27.96 35.31 -29.63
CA TYR A 214 -28.55 35.88 -30.85
C TYR A 214 -27.76 37.11 -31.27
N THR A 215 -27.58 37.25 -32.55
CA THR A 215 -27.11 38.49 -33.15
C THR A 215 -28.32 39.30 -33.58
N ALA A 216 -28.34 40.58 -33.25
CA ALA A 216 -29.35 41.51 -33.67
C ALA A 216 -28.72 42.54 -34.60
N VAL A 217 -29.43 42.93 -35.65
CA VAL A 217 -29.00 44.02 -36.52
C VAL A 217 -29.29 45.35 -35.83
N ASP A 218 -28.31 46.24 -35.78
CA ASP A 218 -28.46 47.59 -35.22
C ASP A 218 -29.14 48.52 -36.23
N ASP A 219 -30.46 48.33 -36.41
CA ASP A 219 -31.31 49.10 -37.28
C ASP A 219 -32.21 50.10 -36.51
N GLY A 220 -31.96 50.28 -35.22
CA GLY A 220 -32.72 51.15 -34.34
C GLY A 220 -34.11 50.61 -33.93
N VAL A 221 -34.53 49.45 -34.44
CA VAL A 221 -35.82 48.82 -34.13
C VAL A 221 -35.74 47.92 -32.90
N LEU A 222 -34.61 47.21 -32.73
CA LEU A 222 -34.35 46.33 -31.62
C LEU A 222 -33.45 47.02 -30.57
N ASN A 223 -33.99 47.23 -29.38
CA ASN A 223 -33.18 47.72 -28.28
C ASN A 223 -32.56 46.53 -27.50
N PRO A 224 -31.24 46.29 -27.56
CA PRO A 224 -30.59 45.15 -26.92
C PRO A 224 -30.79 45.10 -25.41
N GLN A 225 -31.06 46.25 -24.77
CA GLN A 225 -31.25 46.32 -23.30
C GLN A 225 -32.65 45.86 -22.83
N THR A 226 -33.63 45.82 -23.73
CA THR A 226 -35.01 45.46 -23.43
C THR A 226 -35.39 44.04 -23.87
N ILE A 227 -34.56 43.39 -24.69
CA ILE A 227 -34.79 42.05 -25.20
C ILE A 227 -34.53 41.05 -24.10
N ARG A 228 -35.58 40.32 -23.65
CA ARG A 228 -35.44 39.16 -22.76
C ARG A 228 -35.60 37.88 -23.57
N VAL A 229 -34.53 37.11 -23.67
CA VAL A 229 -34.53 35.77 -24.28
C VAL A 229 -35.01 34.76 -23.24
N ALA A 230 -36.26 34.38 -23.28
CA ALA A 230 -36.86 33.37 -22.42
C ALA A 230 -37.70 32.39 -23.26
N PRO A 231 -37.90 31.15 -22.81
CA PRO A 231 -38.78 30.21 -23.49
C PRO A 231 -40.17 30.78 -23.68
N GLY A 232 -40.67 30.80 -24.92
CA GLY A 232 -41.97 31.39 -25.27
C GLY A 232 -42.02 32.90 -25.40
N ALA A 233 -40.91 33.63 -25.29
CA ALA A 233 -40.86 35.08 -25.52
C ALA A 233 -41.10 35.41 -26.98
N ILE A 234 -42.00 36.38 -27.24
CA ILE A 234 -42.26 36.95 -28.57
C ILE A 234 -41.38 38.19 -28.73
N ILE A 235 -40.38 38.12 -29.59
CA ILE A 235 -39.49 39.23 -29.83
C ILE A 235 -39.93 39.93 -31.12
N PRO A 236 -40.31 41.21 -31.06
CA PRO A 236 -40.70 41.95 -32.23
C PRO A 236 -39.48 42.15 -33.14
N VAL A 237 -39.62 41.80 -34.41
CA VAL A 237 -38.59 42.00 -35.44
C VAL A 237 -39.15 42.87 -36.56
N ALA A 238 -38.34 43.78 -37.11
CA ALA A 238 -38.80 44.72 -38.13
C ALA A 238 -39.18 44.04 -39.48
N ARG A 239 -38.43 42.96 -39.85
CA ARG A 239 -38.69 42.14 -41.05
C ARG A 239 -38.21 40.70 -40.87
N ASN A 240 -39.05 39.72 -41.24
CA ASN A 240 -38.66 38.31 -41.21
C ASN A 240 -37.90 37.84 -42.45
N ALA A 241 -37.95 38.57 -43.53
CA ALA A 241 -37.16 38.32 -44.76
C ALA A 241 -37.01 39.59 -45.56
N GLY A 242 -35.87 40.15 -45.57
CA GLY A 242 -35.45 41.23 -46.46
C GLY A 242 -34.16 40.83 -47.19
N PRO A 243 -33.66 41.65 -48.14
CA PRO A 243 -32.41 41.35 -48.82
C PRO A 243 -31.20 41.24 -47.92
N SER A 244 -31.31 41.68 -46.65
CA SER A 244 -30.24 41.62 -45.62
C SER A 244 -30.47 40.53 -44.59
N GLY A 245 -31.45 39.65 -44.74
CA GLY A 245 -31.77 38.59 -43.78
C GLY A 245 -32.62 39.03 -42.57
N PRO A 246 -32.93 38.14 -41.63
CA PRO A 246 -33.72 38.43 -40.42
C PRO A 246 -32.96 39.34 -39.48
N SER A 247 -33.69 40.25 -38.79
CA SER A 247 -33.10 41.20 -37.83
C SER A 247 -32.52 40.50 -36.56
N LEU A 248 -32.94 39.28 -36.27
CA LEU A 248 -32.43 38.46 -35.17
C LEU A 248 -32.05 37.08 -35.71
N MET A 249 -30.81 36.68 -35.53
CA MET A 249 -30.30 35.39 -35.94
C MET A 249 -29.65 34.68 -34.77
N PRO A 250 -29.87 33.37 -34.60
CA PRO A 250 -29.11 32.61 -33.63
C PRO A 250 -27.62 32.58 -34.04
N LEU A 251 -26.74 32.86 -33.08
CA LEU A 251 -25.30 32.75 -33.31
C LEU A 251 -24.96 31.26 -33.57
N PRO A 252 -24.30 30.96 -34.71
CA PRO A 252 -23.90 29.56 -34.96
C PRO A 252 -22.98 29.07 -33.87
N ARG A 253 -23.21 27.85 -33.40
CA ARG A 253 -22.40 27.22 -32.36
C ARG A 253 -20.98 27.02 -32.88
N ALA A 254 -20.01 27.60 -32.21
CA ALA A 254 -18.60 27.34 -32.48
C ALA A 254 -18.16 26.10 -31.64
N GLY A 255 -17.76 25.02 -32.29
CA GLY A 255 -17.15 23.84 -31.68
C GLY A 255 -17.91 22.55 -31.95
N ASP A 256 -17.14 21.53 -32.23
CA ASP A 256 -17.63 20.15 -32.38
C ASP A 256 -17.69 19.47 -31.01
N LEU A 257 -18.90 19.22 -30.50
CA LEU A 257 -19.14 18.53 -29.23
C LEU A 257 -18.69 17.06 -29.26
N GLN A 258 -18.73 16.42 -30.45
CA GLN A 258 -18.30 15.04 -30.61
C GLN A 258 -16.80 14.88 -30.45
N LEU A 259 -16.01 15.79 -31.10
CA LEU A 259 -14.57 15.81 -30.95
C LEU A 259 -14.17 16.08 -29.47
N SER A 260 -14.88 17.01 -28.82
CA SER A 260 -14.65 17.28 -27.39
C SER A 260 -14.90 16.05 -26.50
N GLN A 261 -15.92 15.26 -26.79
CA GLN A 261 -16.22 14.02 -26.03
C GLN A 261 -15.12 12.97 -26.19
N ILE A 262 -14.57 12.80 -27.41
CA ILE A 262 -13.47 11.85 -27.67
C ILE A 262 -12.23 12.25 -26.85
N VAL A 263 -11.84 13.53 -26.88
CA VAL A 263 -10.69 14.02 -26.09
C VAL A 263 -10.90 13.83 -24.59
N LEU A 264 -12.11 14.09 -24.08
CA LEU A 264 -12.44 13.87 -22.68
C LEU A 264 -12.36 12.39 -22.29
N GLN A 265 -12.77 11.48 -23.17
CA GLN A 265 -12.66 10.03 -22.94
C GLN A 265 -11.20 9.58 -22.91
N ASP A 266 -10.38 10.06 -23.85
CA ASP A 266 -8.94 9.75 -23.88
C ASP A 266 -8.23 10.23 -22.62
N LEU A 267 -8.49 11.46 -22.17
CA LEU A 267 -7.92 11.99 -20.92
C LEU A 267 -8.35 11.15 -19.71
N ARG A 268 -9.63 10.76 -19.63
CA ARG A 268 -10.13 9.90 -18.56
C ARG A 268 -9.46 8.53 -18.56
N MET A 269 -9.28 7.93 -19.74
CA MET A 269 -8.58 6.64 -19.84
C MET A 269 -7.11 6.76 -19.44
N ASN A 270 -6.41 7.82 -19.83
CA ASN A 270 -5.02 8.06 -19.43
C ASN A 270 -4.90 8.23 -17.90
N ILE A 271 -5.79 9.01 -17.29
CA ILE A 271 -5.83 9.18 -15.84
C ILE A 271 -6.09 7.82 -15.15
N LYS A 272 -7.07 7.03 -15.62
CA LYS A 272 -7.36 5.72 -15.07
C LYS A 272 -6.17 4.77 -15.14
N ARG A 273 -5.47 4.71 -16.28
CA ARG A 273 -4.25 3.91 -16.45
C ARG A 273 -3.15 4.34 -15.48
N THR A 274 -2.91 5.64 -15.34
CA THR A 274 -1.89 6.14 -14.42
C THR A 274 -2.23 5.85 -12.96
N LEU A 275 -3.52 5.88 -12.61
CA LEU A 275 -4.02 5.50 -11.29
C LEU A 275 -4.18 3.98 -11.09
N LEU A 276 -3.84 3.17 -12.09
CA LEU A 276 -3.96 1.69 -12.09
C LEU A 276 -5.40 1.16 -11.95
N ASP A 277 -6.41 2.02 -12.17
CA ASP A 277 -7.84 1.65 -12.12
C ASP A 277 -8.24 0.74 -13.29
N ASP A 278 -7.56 0.87 -14.42
CA ASP A 278 -7.84 0.08 -15.64
C ASP A 278 -7.34 -1.38 -15.52
N SER A 279 -6.45 -1.66 -14.56
CA SER A 279 -5.91 -3.00 -14.31
C SER A 279 -6.87 -3.89 -13.51
N LEU A 280 -7.84 -3.28 -12.82
CA LEU A 280 -8.85 -4.01 -12.06
C LEU A 280 -10.01 -4.44 -12.97
N PRO A 281 -10.54 -5.69 -12.81
CA PRO A 281 -11.70 -6.11 -13.58
C PRO A 281 -12.90 -5.21 -13.23
N PRO A 282 -13.62 -4.64 -14.22
CA PRO A 282 -14.81 -3.86 -13.93
C PRO A 282 -15.88 -4.73 -13.30
N ASP A 283 -16.54 -4.24 -12.25
CA ASP A 283 -17.56 -4.95 -11.45
C ASP A 283 -18.73 -5.52 -12.27
N ASN A 284 -18.95 -5.03 -13.49
CA ASN A 284 -20.09 -5.37 -14.34
C ASN A 284 -19.79 -6.44 -15.40
N MET A 285 -18.63 -7.09 -15.40
CA MET A 285 -18.34 -8.14 -16.39
C MET A 285 -18.68 -9.52 -15.85
N SER A 286 -19.51 -10.25 -16.62
CA SER A 286 -19.85 -11.66 -16.38
C SER A 286 -18.59 -12.50 -16.15
N ALA A 287 -18.68 -13.47 -15.23
CA ALA A 287 -17.64 -14.35 -14.74
C ALA A 287 -16.54 -14.67 -15.79
N ARG A 288 -15.42 -13.95 -15.70
CA ARG A 288 -14.20 -14.29 -16.42
C ARG A 288 -13.51 -15.44 -15.70
N SER A 289 -12.74 -16.21 -16.44
CA SER A 289 -12.05 -17.33 -15.84
C SER A 289 -11.08 -16.89 -14.73
N ALA A 290 -10.95 -17.71 -13.70
CA ALA A 290 -9.98 -17.45 -12.62
C ALA A 290 -8.57 -17.13 -13.15
N THR A 291 -8.18 -17.73 -14.29
CA THR A 291 -6.93 -17.50 -14.99
C THR A 291 -6.75 -16.05 -15.46
N GLU A 292 -7.82 -15.42 -15.97
CA GLU A 292 -7.74 -14.01 -16.42
C GLU A 292 -7.56 -13.04 -15.24
N ILE A 293 -8.20 -13.34 -14.11
CA ILE A 293 -8.02 -12.54 -12.89
C ILE A 293 -6.57 -12.65 -12.39
N VAL A 294 -6.00 -13.86 -12.38
CA VAL A 294 -4.61 -14.08 -11.96
C VAL A 294 -3.64 -13.36 -12.89
N GLU A 295 -3.84 -13.40 -14.22
CA GLU A 295 -2.96 -12.73 -15.17
C GLU A 295 -3.01 -11.20 -15.03
N ARG A 296 -4.18 -10.62 -14.80
CA ARG A 296 -4.32 -9.18 -14.52
C ARG A 296 -3.67 -8.78 -13.19
N MET A 297 -3.82 -9.60 -12.16
CA MET A 297 -3.11 -9.38 -10.88
C MET A 297 -1.61 -9.45 -11.06
N ARG A 298 -1.11 -10.33 -11.93
CA ARG A 298 0.30 -10.40 -12.29
C ARG A 298 0.79 -9.17 -13.04
N GLU A 299 0.01 -8.67 -13.99
CA GLU A 299 0.30 -7.43 -14.70
C GLU A 299 0.34 -6.23 -13.75
N LEU A 300 -0.64 -6.14 -12.84
CA LEU A 300 -0.66 -5.12 -11.78
C LEU A 300 0.57 -5.22 -10.87
N ALA A 301 0.96 -6.44 -10.48
CA ALA A 301 2.15 -6.69 -9.68
C ALA A 301 3.43 -6.22 -10.39
N THR A 302 3.53 -6.47 -11.69
CA THR A 302 4.67 -6.02 -12.51
C THR A 302 4.71 -4.49 -12.61
N ASN A 303 3.58 -3.86 -12.84
CA ASN A 303 3.46 -2.41 -12.95
C ASN A 303 3.74 -1.68 -11.62
N LEU A 304 3.35 -2.30 -10.49
CA LEU A 304 3.61 -1.80 -9.15
C LEU A 304 5.02 -2.13 -8.61
N GLY A 305 5.77 -3.01 -9.26
CA GLY A 305 6.96 -3.70 -8.74
C GLY A 305 7.86 -2.90 -7.78
N SER A 306 8.38 -1.75 -8.21
CA SER A 306 9.24 -0.92 -7.37
C SER A 306 8.48 -0.21 -6.23
N ALA A 307 7.25 0.25 -6.48
CA ALA A 307 6.40 0.87 -5.47
C ALA A 307 5.96 -0.15 -4.41
N PHE A 308 5.62 -1.38 -4.81
CA PHE A 308 5.24 -2.45 -3.90
C PHE A 308 6.40 -2.85 -2.96
N GLY A 309 7.61 -3.03 -3.50
CA GLY A 309 8.78 -3.30 -2.69
C GLY A 309 9.07 -2.20 -1.66
N ARG A 310 8.86 -0.94 -2.05
CA ARG A 310 8.99 0.20 -1.14
C ARG A 310 7.91 0.23 -0.07
N LEU A 311 6.65 -0.04 -0.40
CA LEU A 311 5.57 -0.15 0.57
C LEU A 311 5.84 -1.24 1.62
N ILE A 312 6.42 -2.36 1.22
CA ILE A 312 6.86 -3.38 2.16
C ILE A 312 7.94 -2.84 3.09
N SER A 313 9.00 -2.26 2.53
CA SER A 313 10.17 -1.82 3.30
C SER A 313 9.92 -0.58 4.16
N GLU A 314 9.13 0.39 3.68
CA GLU A 314 8.90 1.68 4.36
C GLU A 314 7.59 1.70 5.17
N THR A 315 6.60 0.83 4.86
CA THR A 315 5.33 0.78 5.61
C THR A 315 5.24 -0.47 6.47
N MET A 316 5.20 -1.66 5.84
CA MET A 316 4.85 -2.89 6.54
C MET A 316 5.90 -3.31 7.57
N VAL A 317 7.17 -3.32 7.21
CA VAL A 317 8.24 -3.73 8.13
C VAL A 317 8.38 -2.78 9.32
N PRO A 318 8.44 -1.44 9.15
CA PRO A 318 8.50 -0.52 10.28
C PRO A 318 7.25 -0.56 11.16
N LEU A 319 6.06 -0.68 10.56
CA LEU A 319 4.79 -0.79 11.27
C LEU A 319 4.78 -1.98 12.22
N VAL A 320 5.15 -3.16 11.71
CA VAL A 320 5.22 -4.39 12.51
C VAL A 320 6.27 -4.25 13.60
N ARG A 321 7.47 -3.81 13.24
CA ARG A 321 8.56 -3.64 14.21
C ARG A 321 8.16 -2.71 15.35
N ARG A 322 7.54 -1.57 15.04
CA ARG A 322 7.09 -0.60 16.04
C ARG A 322 5.96 -1.15 16.89
N SER A 323 4.92 -1.74 16.28
CA SER A 323 3.79 -2.30 17.02
C SER A 323 4.21 -3.45 17.92
N MET A 324 5.11 -4.32 17.45
CA MET A 324 5.67 -5.39 18.27
C MET A 324 6.51 -4.86 19.43
N SER A 325 7.31 -3.80 19.21
CA SER A 325 8.08 -3.16 20.28
C SER A 325 7.16 -2.61 21.38
N ILE A 326 6.04 -1.99 21.01
CA ILE A 326 5.06 -1.47 21.98
C ILE A 326 4.41 -2.64 22.76
N MET A 327 4.06 -3.72 22.08
CA MET A 327 3.46 -4.90 22.71
C MET A 327 4.44 -5.63 23.67
N ASP A 328 5.74 -5.65 23.35
CA ASP A 328 6.79 -6.20 24.19
C ASP A 328 6.99 -5.33 25.44
N ASP A 329 7.09 -3.99 25.25
CA ASP A 329 7.24 -3.04 26.35
C ASP A 329 6.00 -3.05 27.29
N ALA A 330 4.80 -3.33 26.76
CA ALA A 330 3.56 -3.53 27.53
C ALA A 330 3.42 -4.93 28.16
N GLY A 331 4.36 -5.85 27.91
CA GLY A 331 4.30 -7.23 28.42
C GLY A 331 3.19 -8.09 27.80
N LEU A 332 2.55 -7.62 26.73
CA LEU A 332 1.49 -8.35 26.02
C LEU A 332 2.03 -9.52 25.20
N ILE A 333 3.26 -9.39 24.73
CA ILE A 333 3.98 -10.39 23.95
C ILE A 333 5.40 -10.46 24.51
N THR A 334 5.88 -11.64 24.82
CA THR A 334 7.30 -11.86 25.13
C THR A 334 7.98 -12.26 23.83
N LEU A 335 8.72 -11.37 23.21
CA LEU A 335 9.36 -11.64 21.94
C LEU A 335 10.57 -12.55 22.15
N PRO A 336 10.61 -13.74 21.53
CA PRO A 336 11.81 -14.56 21.48
C PRO A 336 12.87 -13.99 20.51
N LEU A 337 12.70 -12.75 20.06
CA LEU A 337 13.48 -12.10 19.01
C LEU A 337 14.96 -11.87 19.32
N LYS A 338 15.42 -12.23 20.52
CA LYS A 338 16.83 -12.20 20.91
C LYS A 338 17.44 -13.58 21.11
N ILE A 339 16.91 -14.60 20.49
CA ILE A 339 17.65 -15.85 20.40
C ILE A 339 18.83 -15.59 19.46
N ASN A 340 19.97 -15.25 20.04
CA ASN A 340 21.27 -15.06 19.38
C ASN A 340 21.35 -13.96 18.29
N GLY A 341 20.56 -12.90 18.36
CA GLY A 341 20.62 -11.80 17.37
C GLY A 341 20.00 -12.14 16.02
N LEU A 342 19.25 -13.22 15.92
CA LEU A 342 18.64 -13.73 14.70
C LEU A 342 17.43 -12.89 14.32
N GLU A 343 17.41 -12.42 13.09
CA GLU A 343 16.34 -11.55 12.58
C GLU A 343 15.10 -12.37 12.21
N VAL A 344 13.92 -11.85 12.60
CA VAL A 344 12.63 -12.34 12.13
C VAL A 344 12.31 -11.64 10.82
N LYS A 345 12.02 -12.41 9.79
CA LYS A 345 11.63 -11.91 8.48
C LYS A 345 10.13 -11.67 8.44
N VAL A 346 9.74 -10.46 8.04
CA VAL A 346 8.34 -10.11 7.78
C VAL A 346 8.02 -10.44 6.32
N VAL A 347 7.14 -11.42 6.10
CA VAL A 347 6.74 -11.84 4.76
C VAL A 347 5.32 -11.34 4.48
N PRO A 348 5.13 -10.52 3.43
CA PRO A 348 3.80 -10.07 3.04
C PRO A 348 3.01 -11.23 2.41
N VAL A 349 1.87 -11.57 2.98
CA VAL A 349 0.90 -12.49 2.39
C VAL A 349 -0.26 -11.67 1.84
N SER A 350 -0.13 -11.21 0.61
CA SER A 350 -1.19 -10.49 -0.11
C SER A 350 -1.56 -11.27 -1.38
N PRO A 351 -2.77 -11.07 -1.95
CA PRO A 351 -3.10 -11.67 -3.25
C PRO A 351 -2.08 -11.34 -4.33
N LEU A 352 -1.49 -10.13 -4.25
CA LEU A 352 -0.44 -9.69 -5.17
C LEU A 352 0.87 -10.46 -4.95
N ALA A 353 1.31 -10.63 -3.70
CA ALA A 353 2.48 -11.45 -3.35
C ALA A 353 2.24 -12.92 -3.69
N GLN A 354 1.03 -13.44 -3.46
CA GLN A 354 0.64 -14.78 -3.86
C GLN A 354 0.68 -14.98 -5.37
N ALA A 355 0.25 -13.99 -6.17
CA ALA A 355 0.34 -14.06 -7.63
C ALA A 355 1.81 -14.10 -8.13
N GLN A 356 2.72 -13.38 -7.49
CA GLN A 356 4.16 -13.47 -7.76
C GLN A 356 4.72 -14.86 -7.36
N ASN A 357 4.38 -15.33 -6.17
CA ASN A 357 4.80 -16.66 -5.69
C ASN A 357 4.26 -17.80 -6.56
N MET A 358 3.03 -17.68 -7.06
CA MET A 358 2.45 -18.67 -7.99
C MET A 358 3.26 -18.83 -9.28
N THR A 359 3.89 -17.77 -9.77
CA THR A 359 4.78 -17.86 -10.92
C THR A 359 6.00 -18.73 -10.60
N GLU A 360 6.65 -18.50 -9.46
CA GLU A 360 7.79 -19.32 -9.03
C GLU A 360 7.41 -20.79 -8.84
N VAL A 361 6.22 -21.04 -8.27
CA VAL A 361 5.69 -22.41 -8.15
C VAL A 361 5.45 -23.04 -9.50
N GLN A 362 4.87 -22.32 -10.46
CA GLN A 362 4.65 -22.82 -11.81
C GLN A 362 5.97 -23.15 -12.53
N ASP A 363 6.99 -22.30 -12.39
CA ASP A 363 8.32 -22.51 -12.96
C ASP A 363 8.96 -23.79 -12.39
N VAL A 364 8.85 -24.03 -11.09
CA VAL A 364 9.34 -25.26 -10.44
C VAL A 364 8.55 -26.48 -10.92
N LEU A 365 7.22 -26.41 -11.00
CA LEU A 365 6.40 -27.52 -11.51
C LEU A 365 6.69 -27.83 -12.97
N GLN A 366 6.93 -26.81 -13.80
CA GLN A 366 7.34 -26.97 -15.19
C GLN A 366 8.73 -27.63 -15.28
N TRP A 367 9.68 -27.19 -14.46
CA TRP A 367 11.00 -27.82 -14.38
C TRP A 367 10.91 -29.30 -14.00
N ILE A 368 10.08 -29.66 -13.00
CA ILE A 368 9.83 -31.05 -12.60
C ILE A 368 9.24 -31.83 -13.75
N GLY A 369 8.27 -31.28 -14.48
CA GLY A 369 7.67 -31.90 -15.65
C GLY A 369 8.69 -32.21 -16.76
N ILE A 370 9.58 -31.26 -17.03
CA ILE A 370 10.66 -31.43 -18.01
C ILE A 370 11.68 -32.48 -17.53
N SER A 371 12.11 -32.37 -16.26
CA SER A 371 13.08 -33.28 -15.66
C SER A 371 12.55 -34.72 -15.61
N SER A 372 11.28 -34.93 -15.36
CA SER A 372 10.64 -36.24 -15.35
C SER A 372 10.61 -36.88 -16.74
N GLN A 373 10.58 -36.09 -17.82
CA GLN A 373 10.65 -36.60 -19.21
C GLN A 373 12.03 -37.05 -19.61
N LEU A 374 13.09 -36.66 -18.90
CA LEU A 374 14.47 -37.11 -19.11
C LEU A 374 14.74 -38.55 -18.63
N GLY A 375 13.72 -39.24 -18.12
CA GLY A 375 13.78 -40.62 -17.65
C GLY A 375 14.27 -40.77 -16.20
N PRO A 376 14.68 -41.97 -15.77
CA PRO A 376 15.01 -42.27 -14.38
C PRO A 376 16.11 -41.38 -13.76
N VAL A 377 17.06 -40.95 -14.60
CA VAL A 377 18.17 -40.08 -14.16
C VAL A 377 17.65 -38.69 -13.83
N GLY A 378 16.72 -38.15 -14.63
CA GLY A 378 16.10 -36.84 -14.35
C GLY A 378 15.25 -36.85 -13.07
N GLN A 379 14.52 -37.93 -12.83
CA GLN A 379 13.72 -38.12 -11.62
C GLN A 379 14.59 -38.22 -10.36
N ALA A 380 15.75 -38.88 -10.43
CA ALA A 380 16.68 -39.01 -9.31
C ALA A 380 17.37 -37.68 -8.92
N MET A 381 17.34 -36.68 -9.79
CA MET A 381 17.88 -35.32 -9.49
C MET A 381 16.89 -34.42 -8.79
N ILE A 382 15.62 -34.84 -8.64
CA ILE A 382 14.58 -34.02 -8.01
C ILE A 382 14.50 -34.39 -6.52
N ASN A 383 14.77 -33.40 -5.65
CA ASN A 383 14.50 -33.54 -4.23
C ASN A 383 13.03 -33.19 -3.97
N TYR A 384 12.15 -34.18 -3.95
CA TYR A 384 10.71 -34.00 -3.77
C TYR A 384 10.35 -33.41 -2.40
N ALA A 385 11.12 -33.70 -1.35
CA ALA A 385 10.90 -33.11 -0.04
C ALA A 385 11.14 -31.60 -0.05
N ALA A 386 12.27 -31.16 -0.62
CA ALA A 386 12.58 -29.74 -0.76
C ALA A 386 11.58 -29.01 -1.67
N VAL A 387 11.10 -29.67 -2.73
CA VAL A 387 10.06 -29.13 -3.61
C VAL A 387 8.74 -28.97 -2.86
N SER A 388 8.34 -29.98 -2.08
CA SER A 388 7.12 -29.90 -1.28
C SER A 388 7.17 -28.75 -0.28
N ASP A 389 8.29 -28.56 0.42
CA ASP A 389 8.50 -27.46 1.35
C ASP A 389 8.48 -26.11 0.64
N PHE A 390 9.18 -25.99 -0.48
CA PHE A 390 9.20 -24.77 -1.29
C PHE A 390 7.79 -24.38 -1.76
N VAL A 391 7.04 -25.35 -2.31
CA VAL A 391 5.67 -25.10 -2.79
C VAL A 391 4.75 -24.73 -1.63
N ALA A 392 4.85 -25.44 -0.50
CA ALA A 392 4.07 -25.15 0.69
C ALA A 392 4.37 -23.77 1.26
N ASP A 393 5.64 -23.34 1.30
CA ASP A 393 6.05 -22.01 1.72
C ASP A 393 5.48 -20.92 0.81
N LYS A 394 5.61 -21.11 -0.50
CA LYS A 394 5.12 -20.13 -1.49
C LYS A 394 3.61 -20.03 -1.56
N LEU A 395 2.89 -21.13 -1.32
CA LEU A 395 1.42 -21.16 -1.24
C LEU A 395 0.89 -20.71 0.13
N GLY A 396 1.75 -20.55 1.13
CA GLY A 396 1.36 -20.17 2.49
C GLY A 396 0.57 -21.28 3.21
N VAL A 397 0.91 -22.55 2.96
CA VAL A 397 0.27 -23.69 3.62
C VAL A 397 0.64 -23.66 5.11
N PRO A 398 -0.32 -23.72 6.05
CA PRO A 398 -0.02 -23.75 7.47
C PRO A 398 0.90 -24.90 7.86
N LEU A 399 1.79 -24.66 8.82
CA LEU A 399 2.73 -25.70 9.31
C LEU A 399 2.04 -26.92 9.90
N GLU A 400 0.86 -26.73 10.51
CA GLU A 400 0.04 -27.80 11.05
C GLU A 400 -0.40 -28.87 10.03
N VAL A 401 -0.40 -28.52 8.76
CA VAL A 401 -0.78 -29.41 7.64
C VAL A 401 0.45 -30.07 7.01
N ARG A 402 1.65 -29.60 7.35
CA ARG A 402 2.91 -30.13 6.81
C ARG A 402 3.39 -31.29 7.66
N THR A 403 3.87 -32.33 7.01
CA THR A 403 4.53 -33.43 7.69
C THR A 403 5.82 -32.98 8.36
N THR A 404 6.00 -33.34 9.62
CA THR A 404 7.24 -33.08 10.37
C THR A 404 8.40 -33.91 9.81
N GLN A 405 9.64 -33.55 10.15
CA GLN A 405 10.81 -34.33 9.69
C GLN A 405 10.78 -35.77 10.23
N GLU A 406 10.28 -35.97 11.44
CA GLU A 406 10.14 -37.32 12.03
C GLU A 406 9.10 -38.16 11.27
N GLU A 407 7.93 -37.60 10.98
CA GLU A 407 6.90 -38.27 10.18
C GLU A 407 7.37 -38.59 8.75
N ARG A 408 8.18 -37.70 8.16
CA ARG A 408 8.77 -37.95 6.82
C ARG A 408 9.74 -39.13 6.84
N ALA A 409 10.60 -39.22 7.84
CA ALA A 409 11.52 -40.33 7.99
C ALA A 409 10.77 -41.65 8.15
N GLU A 410 9.68 -41.68 8.92
CA GLU A 410 8.81 -42.85 9.05
C GLU A 410 8.12 -43.25 7.74
N ILE A 411 7.63 -42.23 6.97
CA ILE A 411 7.01 -42.48 5.65
C ILE A 411 8.03 -43.00 4.64
N GLU A 412 9.24 -42.46 4.62
CA GLU A 412 10.32 -42.94 3.76
C GLU A 412 10.74 -44.37 4.10
N GLU A 413 10.82 -44.70 5.39
CA GLU A 413 11.13 -46.04 5.87
C GLU A 413 10.04 -47.06 5.50
N GLN A 414 8.77 -46.68 5.65
CA GLN A 414 7.62 -47.49 5.21
C GLN A 414 7.58 -47.68 3.70
N ALA A 415 7.87 -46.60 2.94
CA ALA A 415 7.92 -46.66 1.48
C ALA A 415 9.07 -47.58 0.96
N MET A 416 10.24 -47.50 1.63
CA MET A 416 11.35 -48.42 1.29
C MET A 416 11.02 -49.88 1.63
N GLN A 417 10.38 -50.15 2.75
CA GLN A 417 9.93 -51.48 3.11
C GLN A 417 8.91 -52.04 2.10
N PHE A 418 7.98 -51.18 1.64
CA PHE A 418 6.99 -51.59 0.65
C PHE A 418 7.61 -51.91 -0.67
N ILE A 419 8.59 -51.09 -1.14
CA ILE A 419 9.35 -51.36 -2.41
C ILE A 419 10.15 -52.62 -2.31
N GLN A 420 10.81 -52.92 -1.18
CA GLN A 420 11.52 -54.17 -0.94
C GLN A 420 10.58 -55.39 -0.93
N GLN A 421 9.40 -55.28 -0.35
CA GLN A 421 8.40 -56.36 -0.43
C GLN A 421 7.86 -56.62 -1.82
N GLN A 422 7.68 -55.58 -2.65
CA GLN A 422 7.29 -55.77 -4.06
C GLN A 422 8.38 -56.40 -4.88
N GLN A 423 9.65 -56.06 -4.65
CA GLN A 423 10.78 -56.67 -5.38
C GLN A 423 11.01 -58.11 -4.95
N ALA A 424 10.75 -58.47 -3.71
CA ALA A 424 10.84 -59.84 -3.19
C ALA A 424 9.68 -60.75 -3.69
N GLY A 425 8.55 -60.16 -4.10
CA GLY A 425 7.36 -60.86 -4.62
C GLY A 425 7.35 -61.12 -6.14
N MET A 426 8.32 -60.65 -6.92
CA MET A 426 8.41 -60.98 -8.34
C MET A 426 9.01 -62.35 -8.51
N PRO A 427 8.30 -63.36 -9.12
CA PRO A 427 8.90 -64.64 -9.43
C PRO A 427 10.00 -64.41 -10.46
N MET A 428 11.22 -64.90 -10.12
CA MET A 428 12.33 -64.99 -11.09
C MET A 428 11.83 -65.69 -12.33
N GLN A 429 11.73 -64.99 -13.48
CA GLN A 429 11.58 -65.65 -14.76
C GLN A 429 12.86 -66.46 -15.00
N PRO A 430 12.74 -67.78 -15.30
CA PRO A 430 13.90 -68.59 -15.60
C PRO A 430 14.56 -68.07 -16.89
N PRO A 431 15.89 -68.14 -17.02
CA PRO A 431 16.59 -67.66 -18.21
C PRO A 431 16.07 -68.36 -19.41
N ALA A 432 15.75 -67.60 -20.48
CA ALA A 432 15.31 -68.11 -21.74
C ALA A 432 16.36 -69.15 -22.29
N ALA A 433 15.88 -70.40 -22.67
CA ALA A 433 16.68 -71.41 -23.25
C ALA A 433 17.34 -70.93 -24.55
N PRO A 434 18.60 -71.25 -24.80
CA PRO A 434 19.28 -70.90 -26.06
C PRO A 434 18.56 -71.50 -27.26
N PRO A 435 18.52 -70.81 -28.41
CA PRO A 435 17.90 -71.33 -29.65
C PRO A 435 18.60 -72.60 -30.09
N PRO A 436 17.85 -73.57 -30.61
CA PRO A 436 18.46 -74.81 -31.11
C PRO A 436 19.36 -74.51 -32.30
N GLU A 437 20.61 -75.00 -32.19
CA GLU A 437 21.53 -75.03 -33.30
C GLU A 437 21.02 -75.99 -34.42
N GLY A 438 21.02 -75.43 -35.61
CA GLY A 438 21.34 -76.12 -36.83
C GLY A 438 20.34 -77.12 -37.43
N VAL A 439 20.12 -76.97 -38.64
CA VAL A 439 20.50 -78.01 -39.67
C VAL A 439 20.23 -77.41 -41.03
N VAL A 440 21.34 -77.26 -41.77
CA VAL A 440 21.54 -77.17 -43.23
C VAL A 440 20.95 -75.96 -43.95
#